data_ed1f905743724538e747e2939128c266
#
_entry.id   ed1f905743724538e747e2939128c266
#
_cell.length_a   1.000
_cell.length_b   1.000
_cell.length_c   1.000
_cell.angle_alpha   90.00
_cell.angle_beta   90.00
_cell.angle_gamma   90.00
#
_symmetry.space_group_name_H-M   'P 1'
#
loop_
_entity.id
_entity.type
_entity.pdbx_description
1 polymer ?
#
loop_
_entity_poly.entity_id
_entity_poly.type
_entity_poly.pdbx_seq_one_letter_code
_entity_poly.pdbx_strand_id
1 'polypeptide(L)'
;MKNNLFVKIILLFIVAALISIIAIKNLINVKYRESVVDELKKIYIVETYLKEINQEQELEILHNGMVKDNISEEISGLGYKNKNIILHKIEYVNNKDNKDLESMIIYYSLDTHKNQEYSLPTIHNVMSNDGNRYYIYNGEVYILKKSKQNASMLDIYRYYNLNDKTELKIIENVDIYNGFPLIKDNNIFFTRNHEIHRYDFTAHNEENLNITGENPFDYDNDILYYMISLSGEIRTLNLKTQKSERLYKNKKLEKSFISGSPLKINNDLYLMKVITGDDKNEAYNFYIYDKKKNKLTNYKDIRKNLGGRKDKDLKDIFIYKE
;
A
#
# COMPACT_ATOMS: atom_id res chain seq x y z
N MET A 1 -42.94 -45.96 -20.55
CA MET A 1 -43.27 -44.69 -19.86
C MET A 1 -42.70 -44.52 -18.45
N LYS A 2 -42.48 -45.57 -17.63
CA LYS A 2 -41.94 -45.48 -16.25
C LYS A 2 -40.48 -44.94 -16.18
N ASN A 3 -39.62 -45.27 -17.14
CA ASN A 3 -38.20 -44.81 -17.14
C ASN A 3 -38.05 -43.29 -17.30
N ASN A 4 -38.98 -42.62 -18.00
CA ASN A 4 -38.90 -41.15 -18.22
C ASN A 4 -39.27 -40.37 -16.95
N LEU A 5 -40.11 -40.88 -16.06
CA LEU A 5 -40.49 -40.23 -14.81
C LEU A 5 -39.31 -40.34 -13.81
N PHE A 6 -38.66 -41.50 -13.71
CA PHE A 6 -37.53 -41.70 -12.80
C PHE A 6 -36.33 -40.79 -13.16
N VAL A 7 -36.01 -40.68 -14.46
CA VAL A 7 -34.97 -39.77 -14.94
C VAL A 7 -35.30 -38.31 -14.62
N LYS A 8 -36.57 -37.90 -14.78
CA LYS A 8 -36.99 -36.53 -14.43
C LYS A 8 -36.86 -36.25 -12.94
N ILE A 9 -37.21 -37.19 -12.07
CA ILE A 9 -37.06 -37.07 -10.62
C ILE A 9 -35.58 -36.91 -10.22
N ILE A 10 -34.69 -37.77 -10.78
CA ILE A 10 -33.24 -37.65 -10.52
C ILE A 10 -32.72 -36.31 -10.99
N LEU A 11 -33.10 -35.84 -12.17
CA LEU A 11 -32.68 -34.52 -12.68
C LEU A 11 -33.13 -33.38 -11.77
N LEU A 12 -34.35 -33.46 -11.24
CA LEU A 12 -34.89 -32.47 -10.30
C LEU A 12 -34.08 -32.43 -8.99
N PHE A 13 -33.69 -33.59 -8.45
CA PHE A 13 -32.84 -33.67 -7.27
C PHE A 13 -31.43 -33.10 -7.52
N ILE A 14 -30.83 -33.35 -8.68
CA ILE A 14 -29.53 -32.80 -9.05
C ILE A 14 -29.60 -31.28 -9.16
N VAL A 15 -30.64 -30.74 -9.81
CA VAL A 15 -30.84 -29.28 -9.94
C VAL A 15 -31.06 -28.62 -8.57
N ALA A 16 -31.89 -29.22 -7.70
CA ALA A 16 -32.09 -28.74 -6.34
C ALA A 16 -30.81 -28.74 -5.51
N ALA A 17 -30.02 -29.82 -5.61
CA ALA A 17 -28.72 -29.89 -4.94
C ALA A 17 -27.73 -28.81 -5.46
N LEU A 18 -27.67 -28.56 -6.75
CA LEU A 18 -26.83 -27.52 -7.36
C LEU A 18 -27.26 -26.12 -6.88
N ILE A 19 -28.55 -25.82 -6.87
CA ILE A 19 -29.10 -24.56 -6.35
C ILE A 19 -28.72 -24.37 -4.87
N SER A 20 -28.84 -25.42 -4.06
CA SER A 20 -28.49 -25.38 -2.64
C SER A 20 -26.98 -25.13 -2.44
N ILE A 21 -26.12 -25.77 -3.22
CA ILE A 21 -24.67 -25.54 -3.19
C ILE A 21 -24.33 -24.07 -3.55
N ILE A 22 -24.98 -23.54 -4.59
CA ILE A 22 -24.78 -22.14 -5.01
C ILE A 22 -25.24 -21.18 -3.90
N ALA A 23 -26.41 -21.44 -3.29
CA ALA A 23 -26.93 -20.62 -2.20
C ALA A 23 -26.01 -20.61 -0.97
N ILE A 24 -25.51 -21.80 -0.57
CA ILE A 24 -24.55 -21.93 0.54
C ILE A 24 -23.25 -21.18 0.22
N LYS A 25 -22.70 -21.35 -1.00
CA LYS A 25 -21.49 -20.64 -1.43
C LYS A 25 -21.67 -19.11 -1.39
N ASN A 26 -22.81 -18.62 -1.84
CA ASN A 26 -23.14 -17.19 -1.79
C ASN A 26 -23.23 -16.70 -0.34
N LEU A 27 -23.88 -17.44 0.54
CA LEU A 27 -24.00 -17.10 1.96
C LEU A 27 -22.61 -17.02 2.64
N ILE A 28 -21.74 -17.99 2.37
CA ILE A 28 -20.37 -18.00 2.88
C ILE A 28 -19.60 -16.76 2.39
N ASN A 29 -19.75 -16.40 1.11
CA ASN A 29 -19.10 -15.22 0.56
C ASN A 29 -19.62 -13.91 1.18
N VAL A 30 -20.93 -13.80 1.43
CA VAL A 30 -21.53 -12.64 2.10
C VAL A 30 -20.98 -12.50 3.51
N LYS A 31 -21.03 -13.55 4.34
CA LYS A 31 -20.47 -13.54 5.71
C LYS A 31 -18.98 -13.21 5.73
N TYR A 32 -18.23 -13.70 4.75
CA TYR A 32 -16.82 -13.36 4.62
C TYR A 32 -16.61 -11.86 4.35
N ARG A 33 -17.37 -11.28 3.41
CA ARG A 33 -17.27 -9.84 3.12
C ARG A 33 -17.66 -8.99 4.33
N GLU A 34 -18.71 -9.37 5.05
CA GLU A 34 -19.11 -8.72 6.29
C GLU A 34 -17.96 -8.72 7.32
N SER A 35 -17.31 -9.86 7.53
CA SER A 35 -16.17 -9.94 8.46
C SER A 35 -15.00 -9.06 8.07
N VAL A 36 -14.72 -8.87 6.78
CA VAL A 36 -13.69 -7.96 6.29
C VAL A 36 -14.12 -6.50 6.49
N VAL A 37 -15.36 -6.17 6.23
CA VAL A 37 -15.93 -4.83 6.49
C VAL A 37 -15.82 -4.47 7.98
N ASP A 38 -16.12 -5.41 8.88
CA ASP A 38 -16.03 -5.19 10.32
C ASP A 38 -14.57 -4.91 10.77
N GLU A 39 -13.58 -5.56 10.17
CA GLU A 39 -12.18 -5.24 10.42
C GLU A 39 -11.79 -3.85 9.88
N LEU A 40 -12.26 -3.50 8.70
CA LEU A 40 -11.99 -2.19 8.11
C LEU A 40 -12.65 -1.04 8.87
N LYS A 41 -13.78 -1.26 9.51
CA LYS A 41 -14.44 -0.25 10.37
C LYS A 41 -13.64 0.11 11.62
N LYS A 42 -12.74 -0.76 12.07
CA LYS A 42 -11.91 -0.54 13.27
C LYS A 42 -10.69 0.37 13.01
N ILE A 43 -10.44 0.75 11.77
CA ILE A 43 -9.28 1.55 11.36
C ILE A 43 -9.74 2.81 10.64
N TYR A 44 -8.84 3.80 10.56
CA TYR A 44 -9.02 4.93 9.66
C TYR A 44 -8.61 4.52 8.24
N ILE A 45 -9.48 4.83 7.29
CA ILE A 45 -9.23 4.64 5.86
C ILE A 45 -9.27 6.03 5.24
N VAL A 46 -8.21 6.39 4.52
CA VAL A 46 -8.16 7.62 3.74
C VAL A 46 -8.17 7.24 2.27
N GLU A 47 -9.25 7.58 1.60
CA GLU A 47 -9.41 7.40 0.16
C GLU A 47 -9.09 8.71 -0.55
N THR A 48 -8.30 8.65 -1.62
CA THR A 48 -7.95 9.81 -2.42
C THR A 48 -8.58 9.70 -3.80
N TYR A 49 -9.05 10.84 -4.31
CA TYR A 49 -9.71 10.98 -5.60
C TYR A 49 -9.10 12.13 -6.40
N LEU A 50 -9.05 12.02 -7.72
CA LEU A 50 -8.68 13.13 -8.58
C LEU A 50 -9.87 14.08 -8.75
N LYS A 51 -9.66 15.37 -8.57
CA LYS A 51 -10.57 16.40 -9.06
C LYS A 51 -10.28 16.65 -10.54
N GLU A 52 -11.32 16.63 -11.38
CA GLU A 52 -11.19 16.79 -12.82
C GLU A 52 -10.61 18.16 -13.27
N ILE A 53 -10.62 19.18 -12.42
CA ILE A 53 -10.39 20.56 -12.84
C ILE A 53 -8.97 21.08 -12.55
N ASN A 54 -8.26 20.62 -11.51
CA ASN A 54 -6.98 21.25 -11.10
C ASN A 54 -5.88 20.28 -10.66
N GLN A 55 -5.93 18.99 -10.97
CA GLN A 55 -5.04 17.97 -10.41
C GLN A 55 -5.07 17.87 -8.85
N GLU A 56 -5.92 18.64 -8.22
CA GLU A 56 -6.13 18.54 -6.77
C GLU A 56 -6.67 17.16 -6.41
N GLN A 57 -6.27 16.67 -5.26
CA GLN A 57 -6.81 15.45 -4.71
C GLN A 57 -7.83 15.79 -3.63
N GLU A 58 -8.96 15.13 -3.67
CA GLU A 58 -9.92 15.14 -2.59
C GLU A 58 -9.70 13.91 -1.74
N LEU A 59 -9.58 14.09 -0.43
CA LEU A 59 -9.42 13.02 0.53
C LEU A 59 -10.71 12.82 1.30
N GLU A 60 -11.11 11.58 1.43
CA GLU A 60 -12.24 11.17 2.25
C GLU A 60 -11.72 10.30 3.40
N ILE A 61 -11.94 10.74 4.63
CA ILE A 61 -11.52 10.03 5.83
C ILE A 61 -12.69 9.20 6.34
N LEU A 62 -12.56 7.90 6.32
CA LEU A 62 -13.57 6.94 6.75
C LEU A 62 -13.17 6.30 8.08
N HIS A 63 -14.09 6.27 9.03
CA HIS A 63 -13.93 5.52 10.27
C HIS A 63 -15.31 5.06 10.78
N ASN A 64 -15.37 3.84 11.31
CA ASN A 64 -16.63 3.23 11.77
C ASN A 64 -17.74 3.21 10.69
N GLY A 65 -17.37 3.08 9.41
CA GLY A 65 -18.30 3.05 8.29
C GLY A 65 -19.00 4.38 8.01
N MET A 66 -18.40 5.49 8.42
CA MET A 66 -18.88 6.85 8.17
C MET A 66 -17.77 7.73 7.66
N VAL A 67 -18.09 8.69 6.79
CA VAL A 67 -17.19 9.77 6.43
C VAL A 67 -17.01 10.67 7.64
N LYS A 68 -15.79 10.84 8.09
CA LYS A 68 -15.44 11.71 9.23
C LYS A 68 -15.04 13.09 8.79
N ASP A 69 -14.33 13.18 7.66
CA ASP A 69 -13.85 14.44 7.14
C ASP A 69 -13.55 14.38 5.64
N ASN A 70 -13.49 15.55 5.01
CA ASN A 70 -13.08 15.75 3.62
C ASN A 70 -12.05 16.87 3.56
N ILE A 71 -10.92 16.59 2.95
CA ILE A 71 -9.82 17.55 2.75
C ILE A 71 -9.59 17.67 1.25
N SER A 72 -9.42 18.90 0.78
CA SER A 72 -9.08 19.18 -0.63
C SER A 72 -7.72 19.84 -0.69
N GLU A 73 -6.69 19.05 -1.04
CA GLU A 73 -5.30 19.49 -1.14
C GLU A 73 -4.59 18.76 -2.28
N GLU A 74 -3.58 19.38 -2.85
CA GLU A 74 -2.65 18.70 -3.74
C GLU A 74 -1.61 17.97 -2.90
N ILE A 75 -1.70 16.63 -2.85
CA ILE A 75 -0.82 15.81 -2.02
C ILE A 75 -0.01 14.81 -2.86
N SER A 76 1.24 14.63 -2.46
CA SER A 76 2.14 13.65 -3.06
C SER A 76 2.44 12.46 -2.14
N GLY A 77 2.06 12.57 -0.88
CA GLY A 77 2.26 11.52 0.10
C GLY A 77 1.34 11.68 1.30
N LEU A 78 1.12 10.58 1.99
CA LEU A 78 0.21 10.52 3.12
C LEU A 78 0.75 9.61 4.21
N GLY A 79 0.56 10.02 5.47
CA GLY A 79 0.96 9.27 6.65
C GLY A 79 -0.02 9.46 7.80
N TYR A 80 0.21 8.77 8.91
CA TYR A 80 -0.56 8.92 10.15
C TYR A 80 0.34 8.76 11.36
N LYS A 81 0.19 9.62 12.34
CA LYS A 81 0.87 9.52 13.63
C LYS A 81 0.10 10.28 14.71
N ASN A 82 -0.14 9.63 15.84
CA ASN A 82 -0.74 10.27 17.04
C ASN A 82 -2.02 11.06 16.70
N LYS A 83 -2.99 10.42 16.03
CA LYS A 83 -4.26 11.01 15.60
C LYS A 83 -4.12 12.20 14.62
N ASN A 84 -2.97 12.34 13.98
CA ASN A 84 -2.81 13.30 12.90
C ASN A 84 -2.67 12.58 11.56
N ILE A 85 -3.37 13.06 10.56
CA ILE A 85 -3.09 12.74 9.17
C ILE A 85 -1.93 13.62 8.73
N ILE A 86 -0.91 13.00 8.16
CA ILE A 86 0.28 13.71 7.70
C ILE A 86 0.18 13.80 6.19
N LEU A 87 0.06 15.01 5.68
CA LEU A 87 0.00 15.29 4.25
C LEU A 87 1.35 15.81 3.77
N HIS A 88 1.79 15.34 2.64
CA HIS A 88 2.96 15.89 1.95
C HIS A 88 2.47 16.64 0.71
N LYS A 89 2.62 17.95 0.73
CA LYS A 89 2.31 18.85 -0.37
C LYS A 89 3.59 19.16 -1.14
N ILE A 90 3.51 19.14 -2.46
CA ILE A 90 4.62 19.47 -3.35
C ILE A 90 4.16 20.54 -4.31
N GLU A 91 5.00 21.56 -4.48
CA GLU A 91 4.82 22.59 -5.48
C GLU A 91 6.08 22.70 -6.35
N TYR A 92 5.90 22.70 -7.66
CA TYR A 92 6.99 22.92 -8.62
C TYR A 92 7.05 24.40 -8.97
N VAL A 93 8.12 25.07 -8.53
CA VAL A 93 8.37 26.48 -8.84
C VAL A 93 9.29 26.56 -10.06
N ASN A 94 8.81 27.15 -11.14
CA ASN A 94 9.59 27.36 -12.34
C ASN A 94 10.49 28.61 -12.19
N ASN A 95 11.80 28.41 -12.09
CA ASN A 95 12.79 29.46 -12.16
C ASN A 95 13.48 29.42 -13.53
N LYS A 96 13.22 30.40 -14.39
CA LYS A 96 13.75 30.66 -15.74
C LYS A 96 14.21 29.45 -16.58
N ASP A 97 15.09 28.59 -16.05
CA ASP A 97 15.66 27.42 -16.76
C ASP A 97 15.60 26.12 -15.92
N ASN A 98 15.15 26.20 -14.67
CA ASN A 98 15.15 25.08 -13.74
C ASN A 98 13.81 24.96 -13.01
N LYS A 99 13.49 23.75 -12.60
CA LYS A 99 12.37 23.49 -11.70
C LYS A 99 12.91 23.26 -10.30
N ASP A 100 12.42 24.03 -9.35
CA ASP A 100 12.66 23.80 -7.95
C ASP A 100 11.44 23.10 -7.35
N LEU A 101 11.69 22.20 -6.40
CA LEU A 101 10.65 21.48 -5.68
C LEU A 101 10.53 22.07 -4.27
N GLU A 102 9.45 22.77 -4.02
CA GLU A 102 9.06 23.18 -2.68
C GLU A 102 8.15 22.12 -2.06
N SER A 103 8.38 21.83 -0.81
CA SER A 103 7.66 20.78 -0.10
C SER A 103 7.23 21.26 1.28
N MET A 104 6.02 20.85 1.65
CA MET A 104 5.43 21.16 2.94
C MET A 104 4.85 19.87 3.55
N ILE A 105 5.08 19.68 4.83
CA ILE A 105 4.42 18.65 5.63
C ILE A 105 3.32 19.29 6.45
N ILE A 106 2.12 18.80 6.32
CA ILE A 106 0.94 19.27 7.04
C ILE A 106 0.48 18.17 7.98
N TYR A 107 0.44 18.47 9.27
CA TYR A 107 -0.20 17.59 10.26
C TYR A 107 -1.63 18.08 10.47
N TYR A 108 -2.58 17.32 9.95
CA TYR A 108 -4.00 17.56 10.15
C TYR A 108 -4.49 16.75 11.36
N SER A 109 -4.90 17.45 12.42
CA SER A 109 -5.41 16.83 13.64
C SER A 109 -6.84 16.34 13.46
N LEU A 110 -7.09 15.05 13.68
CA LEU A 110 -8.43 14.46 13.66
C LEU A 110 -9.31 14.88 14.85
N ASP A 111 -8.67 15.31 15.95
CA ASP A 111 -9.41 15.74 17.16
C ASP A 111 -9.86 17.21 17.06
N THR A 112 -9.01 18.08 16.50
CA THR A 112 -9.25 19.54 16.49
C THR A 112 -9.62 20.11 15.14
N HIS A 113 -9.48 19.33 14.06
CA HIS A 113 -9.66 19.73 12.66
C HIS A 113 -8.78 20.93 12.26
N LYS A 114 -7.56 21.00 12.81
CA LYS A 114 -6.59 22.07 12.55
C LYS A 114 -5.31 21.55 11.92
N ASN A 115 -4.72 22.37 11.08
CA ASN A 115 -3.43 22.14 10.45
C ASN A 115 -2.27 22.69 11.28
N GLN A 116 -1.15 21.97 11.27
CA GLN A 116 0.16 22.47 11.65
C GLN A 116 1.11 22.19 10.47
N GLU A 117 1.75 23.23 9.95
CA GLU A 117 2.51 23.17 8.71
C GLU A 117 4.01 23.31 8.98
N TYR A 118 4.80 22.52 8.23
CA TYR A 118 6.26 22.53 8.29
C TYR A 118 6.82 22.59 6.87
N SER A 119 7.49 23.68 6.52
CA SER A 119 8.20 23.78 5.25
C SER A 119 9.49 22.96 5.29
N LEU A 120 9.68 22.12 4.28
CA LEU A 120 10.92 21.38 4.09
C LEU A 120 11.92 22.19 3.25
N PRO A 121 13.23 21.84 3.28
CA PRO A 121 14.20 22.45 2.41
C PRO A 121 13.81 22.30 0.93
N THR A 122 13.95 23.38 0.17
CA THR A 122 13.74 23.36 -1.28
C THR A 122 14.78 22.45 -1.94
N ILE A 123 14.32 21.58 -2.84
CA ILE A 123 15.21 20.78 -3.70
C ILE A 123 15.37 21.55 -5.00
N HIS A 124 16.58 22.07 -5.22
CA HIS A 124 16.90 22.87 -6.40
C HIS A 124 17.24 21.99 -7.62
N ASN A 125 16.93 22.52 -8.80
CA ASN A 125 17.27 21.90 -10.09
C ASN A 125 16.73 20.46 -10.24
N VAL A 126 15.47 20.26 -9.88
CA VAL A 126 14.82 18.94 -10.03
C VAL A 126 14.63 18.64 -11.51
N MET A 127 15.53 17.84 -12.06
CA MET A 127 15.23 17.14 -13.31
C MET A 127 14.19 16.04 -13.05
N SER A 128 13.30 15.80 -13.98
CA SER A 128 12.20 14.84 -13.86
C SER A 128 12.61 13.42 -13.43
N ASN A 129 13.94 13.13 -13.41
CA ASN A 129 14.52 11.82 -13.10
C ASN A 129 15.51 11.83 -11.93
N ASP A 130 15.64 12.92 -11.16
CA ASP A 130 16.70 13.01 -10.15
C ASP A 130 16.50 12.14 -8.90
N GLY A 131 15.35 11.51 -8.74
CA GLY A 131 15.13 10.58 -7.65
C GLY A 131 15.06 11.22 -6.24
N ASN A 132 15.52 12.47 -6.09
CA ASN A 132 15.40 13.21 -4.83
C ASN A 132 13.94 13.47 -4.55
N ARG A 133 13.43 12.95 -3.44
CA ARG A 133 12.02 13.12 -3.06
C ARG A 133 11.83 12.91 -1.57
N TYR A 134 10.75 13.47 -1.06
CA TYR A 134 10.27 13.18 0.28
C TYR A 134 9.33 11.98 0.27
N TYR A 135 9.32 11.26 1.39
CA TYR A 135 8.46 10.11 1.57
C TYR A 135 7.96 10.05 3.02
N ILE A 136 6.69 9.71 3.21
CA ILE A 136 6.11 9.50 4.53
C ILE A 136 5.91 8.00 4.74
N TYR A 137 6.48 7.47 5.80
CA TYR A 137 6.35 6.08 6.17
C TYR A 137 6.19 5.93 7.69
N ASN A 138 5.16 5.22 8.12
CA ASN A 138 4.84 5.04 9.53
C ASN A 138 4.81 6.36 10.34
N GLY A 139 4.31 7.44 9.73
CA GLY A 139 4.23 8.75 10.36
C GLY A 139 5.56 9.48 10.54
N GLU A 140 6.65 8.98 9.96
CA GLU A 140 7.96 9.63 9.92
C GLU A 140 8.21 10.17 8.50
N VAL A 141 8.97 11.27 8.43
CA VAL A 141 9.34 11.89 7.15
C VAL A 141 10.75 11.46 6.77
N TYR A 142 10.87 10.94 5.56
CA TYR A 142 12.13 10.52 4.97
C TYR A 142 12.44 11.39 3.76
N ILE A 143 13.73 11.60 3.52
CA ILE A 143 14.22 12.14 2.25
C ILE A 143 15.06 11.09 1.55
N LEU A 144 14.77 10.88 0.28
CA LEU A 144 15.53 10.03 -0.60
C LEU A 144 16.43 10.93 -1.42
N LYS A 145 17.73 10.65 -1.40
CA LYS A 145 18.74 11.39 -2.16
C LYS A 145 19.48 10.44 -3.09
N LYS A 146 19.79 10.92 -4.28
CA LYS A 146 20.61 10.15 -5.22
C LYS A 146 21.91 9.71 -4.56
N SER A 147 22.24 8.42 -4.64
CA SER A 147 23.46 7.91 -4.05
C SER A 147 24.69 8.46 -4.78
N LYS A 148 25.70 8.84 -4.02
CA LYS A 148 26.97 9.29 -4.57
C LYS A 148 27.78 8.15 -5.19
N GLN A 149 27.52 6.91 -4.76
CA GLN A 149 28.26 5.73 -5.21
C GLN A 149 27.63 5.12 -6.48
N ASN A 150 26.32 5.17 -6.59
CA ASN A 150 25.57 4.61 -7.71
C ASN A 150 24.40 5.51 -8.09
N ALA A 151 24.49 6.15 -9.25
CA ALA A 151 23.49 7.11 -9.72
C ALA A 151 22.08 6.52 -9.97
N SER A 152 21.94 5.20 -10.07
CA SER A 152 20.64 4.51 -10.20
C SER A 152 20.03 4.12 -8.86
N MET A 153 20.74 4.33 -7.75
CA MET A 153 20.30 4.00 -6.39
C MET A 153 20.08 5.24 -5.57
N LEU A 154 19.36 5.10 -4.46
CA LEU A 154 19.04 6.19 -3.54
C LEU A 154 19.60 5.90 -2.14
N ASP A 155 20.04 6.96 -1.47
CA ASP A 155 20.33 6.95 -0.04
C ASP A 155 19.10 7.43 0.70
N ILE A 156 18.77 6.81 1.84
CA ILE A 156 17.61 7.13 2.65
C ILE A 156 18.07 7.83 3.92
N TYR A 157 17.47 9.00 4.17
CA TYR A 157 17.63 9.78 5.38
C TYR A 157 16.27 9.92 6.06
N ARG A 158 16.26 10.00 7.39
CA ARG A 158 15.08 10.32 8.19
C ARG A 158 15.21 11.70 8.79
N TYR A 159 14.15 12.51 8.74
CA TYR A 159 14.07 13.73 9.53
C TYR A 159 13.82 13.37 10.99
N TYR A 160 14.75 13.77 11.84
CA TYR A 160 14.64 13.56 13.28
C TYR A 160 13.77 14.62 13.92
N ASN A 161 13.86 15.84 13.42
CA ASN A 161 13.09 17.00 13.86
C ASN A 161 12.79 17.89 12.65
N LEU A 162 11.49 18.07 12.38
CA LEU A 162 11.05 18.91 11.25
C LEU A 162 11.32 20.41 11.47
N ASN A 163 11.33 20.87 12.72
CA ASN A 163 11.63 22.27 13.02
C ASN A 163 13.09 22.62 12.74
N ASP A 164 14.01 21.77 13.19
CA ASP A 164 15.46 22.00 13.06
C ASP A 164 16.01 21.47 11.74
N LYS A 165 15.15 20.79 10.95
CA LYS A 165 15.53 20.15 9.68
C LYS A 165 16.73 19.22 9.80
N THR A 166 16.90 18.61 10.98
CA THR A 166 17.98 17.66 11.26
C THR A 166 17.67 16.32 10.62
N GLU A 167 18.56 15.84 9.76
CA GLU A 167 18.45 14.55 9.08
C GLU A 167 19.51 13.56 9.52
N LEU A 168 19.14 12.29 9.58
CA LEU A 168 20.03 11.18 9.86
C LEU A 168 20.02 10.20 8.68
N LYS A 169 21.21 9.89 8.14
CA LYS A 169 21.33 8.83 7.12
C LYS A 169 20.97 7.49 7.76
N ILE A 170 20.08 6.76 7.12
CA ILE A 170 19.61 5.45 7.57
C ILE A 170 20.33 4.35 6.80
N ILE A 171 20.34 4.44 5.47
CA ILE A 171 20.93 3.42 4.62
C ILE A 171 21.35 4.00 3.26
N GLU A 172 22.27 3.35 2.59
CA GLU A 172 22.80 3.74 1.29
C GLU A 172 22.47 2.72 0.20
N ASN A 173 22.47 3.19 -1.04
CA ASN A 173 22.36 2.34 -2.24
C ASN A 173 21.15 1.41 -2.24
N VAL A 174 19.96 1.96 -2.05
CA VAL A 174 18.70 1.22 -2.06
C VAL A 174 18.00 1.41 -3.39
N ASP A 175 17.53 0.31 -3.96
CA ASP A 175 16.58 0.34 -5.07
C ASP A 175 15.16 0.47 -4.52
N ILE A 176 14.50 1.56 -4.86
CA ILE A 176 13.12 1.83 -4.43
C ILE A 176 12.11 1.83 -5.58
N TYR A 177 12.52 1.41 -6.78
CA TYR A 177 11.59 1.30 -7.91
C TYR A 177 10.39 0.42 -7.57
N ASN A 178 10.61 -0.56 -6.70
CA ASN A 178 9.63 -1.57 -6.34
C ASN A 178 8.99 -1.36 -4.96
N GLY A 179 9.15 -0.20 -4.36
CA GLY A 179 8.53 0.18 -3.10
C GLY A 179 9.49 0.72 -2.05
N PHE A 180 8.94 1.37 -1.04
CA PHE A 180 9.72 1.87 0.08
C PHE A 180 10.14 0.72 1.00
N PRO A 181 11.36 0.75 1.58
CA PRO A 181 11.81 -0.27 2.51
C PRO A 181 10.85 -0.51 3.68
N LEU A 182 10.70 -1.75 4.08
CA LEU A 182 9.97 -2.12 5.28
C LEU A 182 10.85 -1.83 6.51
N ILE A 183 10.39 -0.94 7.39
CA ILE A 183 11.05 -0.64 8.66
C ILE A 183 10.23 -1.27 9.78
N LYS A 184 10.76 -2.29 10.46
CA LYS A 184 10.04 -2.98 11.53
C LYS A 184 10.99 -3.71 12.47
N ASP A 185 10.69 -3.67 13.78
CA ASP A 185 11.39 -4.40 14.84
C ASP A 185 12.93 -4.23 14.80
N ASN A 186 13.38 -2.97 14.73
CA ASN A 186 14.80 -2.61 14.60
C ASN A 186 15.49 -3.11 13.33
N ASN A 187 14.71 -3.47 12.30
CA ASN A 187 15.24 -3.89 11.01
C ASN A 187 14.74 -2.99 9.89
N ILE A 188 15.56 -2.82 8.87
CA ILE A 188 15.14 -2.37 7.54
C ILE A 188 15.30 -3.52 6.56
N PHE A 189 14.22 -3.86 5.86
CA PHE A 189 14.27 -4.77 4.73
C PHE A 189 14.10 -3.95 3.44
N PHE A 190 15.01 -4.11 2.52
CA PHE A 190 15.05 -3.31 1.30
C PHE A 190 15.58 -4.13 0.12
N THR A 191 15.37 -3.62 -1.09
CA THR A 191 15.86 -4.26 -2.32
C THR A 191 17.12 -3.56 -2.80
N ARG A 192 18.10 -4.35 -3.20
CA ARG A 192 19.31 -3.90 -3.91
C ARG A 192 19.65 -4.92 -4.99
N ASN A 193 19.74 -4.48 -6.24
CA ASN A 193 20.02 -5.35 -7.40
C ASN A 193 19.04 -6.55 -7.50
N HIS A 194 17.75 -6.32 -7.24
CA HIS A 194 16.68 -7.35 -7.21
C HIS A 194 16.82 -8.40 -6.10
N GLU A 195 17.71 -8.21 -5.13
CA GLU A 195 17.85 -9.07 -3.97
C GLU A 195 17.38 -8.34 -2.72
N ILE A 196 16.77 -9.07 -1.79
CA ILE A 196 16.32 -8.52 -0.52
C ILE A 196 17.48 -8.56 0.49
N HIS A 197 17.74 -7.40 1.08
CA HIS A 197 18.70 -7.18 2.13
C HIS A 197 17.99 -6.85 3.44
N ARG A 198 18.63 -7.16 4.53
CA ARG A 198 18.24 -6.77 5.89
C ARG A 198 19.35 -5.93 6.50
N TYR A 199 19.00 -4.81 7.11
CA TYR A 199 19.88 -4.06 8.00
C TYR A 199 19.31 -4.11 9.41
N ASP A 200 20.13 -4.55 10.38
CA ASP A 200 19.80 -4.62 11.80
C ASP A 200 20.36 -3.37 12.49
N PHE A 201 19.49 -2.53 13.06
CA PHE A 201 19.88 -1.32 13.78
C PHE A 201 20.60 -1.60 15.11
N THR A 202 20.36 -2.76 15.71
CA THR A 202 21.01 -3.13 16.99
C THR A 202 22.42 -3.64 16.76
N ALA A 203 22.58 -4.50 15.78
CA ALA A 203 23.88 -5.09 15.43
C ALA A 203 24.72 -4.18 14.51
N HIS A 204 24.11 -3.13 13.93
CA HIS A 204 24.72 -2.25 12.91
C HIS A 204 25.34 -3.01 11.75
N ASN A 205 24.68 -4.07 11.30
CA ASN A 205 25.17 -4.89 10.20
C ASN A 205 24.11 -5.06 9.09
N GLU A 206 24.60 -5.25 7.88
CA GLU A 206 23.78 -5.57 6.71
C GLU A 206 24.00 -7.05 6.33
N GLU A 207 22.92 -7.72 5.98
CA GLU A 207 22.88 -9.09 5.51
C GLU A 207 22.14 -9.16 4.17
N ASN A 208 22.75 -9.80 3.15
CA ASN A 208 22.01 -10.20 1.96
C ASN A 208 21.27 -11.50 2.26
N LEU A 209 19.96 -11.51 2.11
CA LEU A 209 19.13 -12.69 2.38
C LEU A 209 19.19 -13.73 1.26
N ASN A 210 19.94 -13.45 0.18
CA ASN A 210 20.13 -14.35 -0.98
C ASN A 210 18.82 -14.81 -1.62
N ILE A 211 17.81 -13.95 -1.62
CA ILE A 211 16.54 -14.20 -2.29
C ILE A 211 16.26 -13.09 -3.29
N THR A 212 15.91 -13.52 -4.49
CA THR A 212 15.36 -12.62 -5.50
C THR A 212 13.93 -12.30 -5.13
N GLY A 213 13.63 -11.01 -4.95
CA GLY A 213 12.31 -10.53 -4.58
C GLY A 213 12.29 -9.02 -4.47
N GLU A 214 11.09 -8.51 -4.36
CA GLU A 214 10.83 -7.07 -4.32
C GLU A 214 9.76 -6.80 -3.28
N ASN A 215 9.63 -5.54 -2.87
CA ASN A 215 8.56 -5.09 -1.98
C ASN A 215 8.39 -5.94 -0.71
N PRO A 216 9.38 -6.00 0.18
CA PRO A 216 9.14 -6.52 1.53
C PRO A 216 8.06 -5.67 2.20
N PHE A 217 6.98 -6.27 2.70
CA PHE A 217 5.81 -5.51 3.17
C PHE A 217 5.34 -5.85 4.58
N ASP A 218 5.76 -6.96 5.13
CA ASP A 218 5.52 -7.29 6.54
C ASP A 218 6.63 -8.21 7.07
N TYR A 219 6.84 -8.14 8.37
CA TYR A 219 7.76 -9.00 9.11
C TYR A 219 7.14 -9.35 10.46
N ASP A 220 7.04 -10.63 10.78
CA ASP A 220 6.43 -11.10 12.02
C ASP A 220 6.99 -12.47 12.39
N ASN A 221 7.46 -12.62 13.65
CA ASN A 221 7.98 -13.89 14.19
C ASN A 221 9.03 -14.56 13.27
N ASP A 222 10.06 -13.81 12.85
CA ASP A 222 11.12 -14.22 11.95
C ASP A 222 10.65 -14.61 10.53
N ILE A 223 9.42 -14.28 10.16
CA ILE A 223 8.89 -14.48 8.82
C ILE A 223 8.78 -13.14 8.11
N LEU A 224 9.54 -12.99 7.03
CA LEU A 224 9.46 -11.87 6.11
C LEU A 224 8.42 -12.18 5.02
N TYR A 225 7.53 -11.22 4.76
CA TYR A 225 6.57 -11.26 3.65
C TYR A 225 7.05 -10.33 2.54
N TYR A 226 7.11 -10.82 1.32
CA TYR A 226 7.57 -10.06 0.16
C TYR A 226 6.83 -10.48 -1.10
N MET A 227 7.04 -9.71 -2.16
CA MET A 227 6.35 -9.90 -3.43
C MET A 227 7.36 -10.10 -4.55
N ILE A 228 6.87 -10.75 -5.61
CA ILE A 228 7.52 -10.76 -6.91
C ILE A 228 6.56 -10.03 -7.86
N SER A 229 6.81 -8.74 -8.09
CA SER A 229 5.88 -7.83 -8.74
C SER A 229 5.39 -8.32 -10.09
N LEU A 230 6.28 -8.73 -10.96
CA LEU A 230 5.91 -9.19 -12.32
C LEU A 230 5.12 -10.50 -12.34
N SER A 231 5.25 -11.32 -11.30
CA SER A 231 4.54 -12.62 -11.24
C SER A 231 3.22 -12.54 -10.46
N GLY A 232 2.95 -11.43 -9.76
CA GLY A 232 1.83 -11.32 -8.82
C GLY A 232 1.89 -12.34 -7.69
N GLU A 233 3.10 -12.81 -7.35
CA GLU A 233 3.34 -13.85 -6.36
C GLU A 233 3.67 -13.23 -5.01
N ILE A 234 3.00 -13.69 -3.96
CA ILE A 234 3.34 -13.35 -2.58
C ILE A 234 4.09 -14.53 -1.99
N ARG A 235 5.21 -14.25 -1.35
CA ARG A 235 6.08 -15.21 -0.71
C ARG A 235 6.37 -14.87 0.74
N THR A 236 6.80 -15.88 1.47
CA THR A 236 7.39 -15.73 2.81
C THR A 236 8.82 -16.27 2.80
N LEU A 237 9.67 -15.67 3.63
CA LEU A 237 10.97 -16.20 4.00
C LEU A 237 11.03 -16.34 5.51
N ASN A 238 11.30 -17.54 6.00
CA ASN A 238 11.64 -17.73 7.40
C ASN A 238 13.13 -17.47 7.58
N LEU A 239 13.48 -16.41 8.32
CA LEU A 239 14.88 -15.97 8.50
C LEU A 239 15.72 -16.96 9.29
N LYS A 240 15.11 -17.78 10.18
CA LYS A 240 15.84 -18.81 10.94
C LYS A 240 16.18 -20.03 10.10
N THR A 241 15.26 -20.47 9.27
CA THR A 241 15.44 -21.70 8.49
C THR A 241 15.88 -21.43 7.06
N GLN A 242 15.89 -20.18 6.63
CA GLN A 242 16.19 -19.72 5.26
C GLN A 242 15.28 -20.36 4.20
N LYS A 243 14.08 -20.82 4.60
CA LYS A 243 13.10 -21.41 3.69
C LYS A 243 12.16 -20.37 3.14
N SER A 244 12.10 -20.25 1.83
CA SER A 244 11.11 -19.43 1.12
C SER A 244 9.94 -20.29 0.67
N GLU A 245 8.71 -19.84 0.93
CA GLU A 245 7.49 -20.52 0.55
C GLU A 245 6.59 -19.57 -0.24
N ARG A 246 5.91 -20.13 -1.24
CA ARG A 246 4.87 -19.40 -1.97
C ARG A 246 3.62 -19.36 -1.12
N LEU A 247 3.18 -18.14 -0.77
CA LEU A 247 1.94 -17.95 -0.03
C LEU A 247 0.75 -17.81 -0.98
N TYR A 248 0.92 -17.03 -2.04
CA TYR A 248 -0.14 -16.75 -2.98
C TYR A 248 0.39 -16.47 -4.39
N LYS A 249 -0.28 -17.06 -5.41
CA LYS A 249 -0.07 -16.73 -6.81
C LYS A 249 -1.42 -16.56 -7.51
N ASN A 250 -1.67 -15.40 -8.06
CA ASN A 250 -2.92 -15.13 -8.78
C ASN A 250 -2.63 -14.91 -10.28
N LYS A 251 -3.15 -15.81 -11.12
CA LYS A 251 -3.02 -15.70 -12.58
C LYS A 251 -3.56 -14.38 -13.15
N LYS A 252 -4.56 -13.78 -12.50
CA LYS A 252 -5.10 -12.47 -12.93
C LYS A 252 -4.12 -11.32 -12.70
N LEU A 253 -3.16 -11.48 -11.78
CA LEU A 253 -2.14 -10.49 -11.45
C LEU A 253 -0.81 -10.73 -12.17
N GLU A 254 -0.65 -11.84 -12.90
CA GLU A 254 0.61 -12.18 -13.60
C GLU A 254 1.06 -11.13 -14.64
N LYS A 255 0.13 -10.30 -15.13
CA LYS A 255 0.40 -9.19 -16.08
C LYS A 255 0.16 -7.82 -15.45
N SER A 256 0.11 -7.75 -14.14
CA SER A 256 -0.20 -6.53 -13.40
C SER A 256 0.96 -6.14 -12.51
N PHE A 257 1.24 -4.87 -12.41
CA PHE A 257 2.20 -4.36 -11.44
C PHE A 257 1.52 -4.13 -10.10
N ILE A 258 2.15 -4.60 -9.03
CA ILE A 258 1.74 -4.22 -7.69
C ILE A 258 2.48 -2.94 -7.35
N SER A 259 1.72 -1.86 -7.15
CA SER A 259 2.27 -0.55 -6.89
C SER A 259 2.42 -0.31 -5.39
N GLY A 260 3.64 -0.18 -4.95
CA GLY A 260 3.96 0.06 -3.55
C GLY A 260 3.80 -1.16 -2.64
N SER A 261 4.13 -0.97 -1.38
CA SER A 261 4.01 -2.04 -0.37
C SER A 261 2.56 -2.26 0.02
N PRO A 262 2.11 -3.52 0.15
CA PRO A 262 0.81 -3.81 0.74
C PRO A 262 0.66 -3.22 2.14
N LEU A 263 -0.50 -2.63 2.42
CA LEU A 263 -0.81 -2.01 3.71
C LEU A 263 -1.47 -3.04 4.62
N LYS A 264 -0.92 -3.23 5.82
CA LYS A 264 -1.43 -4.21 6.78
C LYS A 264 -2.69 -3.69 7.47
N ILE A 265 -3.84 -4.33 7.25
CA ILE A 265 -5.10 -4.07 7.94
C ILE A 265 -5.07 -4.71 9.33
N ASN A 266 -4.75 -5.99 9.41
CA ASN A 266 -4.52 -6.75 10.64
C ASN A 266 -3.55 -7.92 10.35
N ASN A 267 -3.39 -8.86 11.27
CA ASN A 267 -2.44 -9.97 11.10
C ASN A 267 -2.73 -10.88 9.91
N ASP A 268 -3.95 -10.89 9.40
CA ASP A 268 -4.39 -11.77 8.32
C ASP A 268 -4.77 -11.01 7.04
N LEU A 269 -5.07 -9.70 7.12
CA LEU A 269 -5.61 -8.91 6.01
C LEU A 269 -4.65 -7.80 5.59
N TYR A 270 -4.45 -7.68 4.28
CA TYR A 270 -3.62 -6.66 3.64
C TYR A 270 -4.38 -5.97 2.50
N LEU A 271 -4.22 -4.66 2.38
CA LEU A 271 -4.69 -3.89 1.22
C LEU A 271 -3.56 -3.79 0.21
N MET A 272 -3.85 -4.11 -1.03
CA MET A 272 -2.90 -4.11 -2.15
C MET A 272 -3.40 -3.20 -3.26
N LYS A 273 -2.53 -2.33 -3.76
CA LYS A 273 -2.76 -1.54 -4.96
C LYS A 273 -2.14 -2.24 -6.16
N VAL A 274 -2.91 -2.43 -7.20
CA VAL A 274 -2.50 -3.13 -8.42
C VAL A 274 -2.75 -2.23 -9.62
N ILE A 275 -1.72 -2.01 -10.42
CA ILE A 275 -1.82 -1.31 -11.69
C ILE A 275 -2.06 -2.36 -12.79
N THR A 276 -3.17 -2.20 -13.52
CA THR A 276 -3.50 -3.05 -14.67
C THR A 276 -3.57 -2.16 -15.91
N GLY A 277 -3.11 -2.67 -17.05
CA GLY A 277 -3.14 -1.93 -18.31
C GLY A 277 -1.75 -1.82 -18.95
N ASP A 278 -1.71 -1.16 -20.09
CA ASP A 278 -0.49 -0.76 -20.78
C ASP A 278 -0.20 0.72 -20.47
N ASP A 279 0.98 1.21 -20.88
CA ASP A 279 1.48 2.57 -20.63
C ASP A 279 0.53 3.71 -21.02
N LYS A 280 -0.55 3.42 -21.74
CA LYS A 280 -1.55 4.41 -22.20
C LYS A 280 -2.89 4.35 -21.45
N ASN A 281 -3.18 3.21 -20.79
CA ASN A 281 -4.46 2.96 -20.13
C ASN A 281 -4.24 2.29 -18.76
N GLU A 282 -3.49 2.94 -17.89
CA GLU A 282 -3.30 2.46 -16.52
C GLU A 282 -4.59 2.59 -15.72
N ALA A 283 -5.02 1.49 -15.12
CA ALA A 283 -6.12 1.46 -14.17
C ALA A 283 -5.65 0.98 -12.80
N TYR A 284 -5.95 1.77 -11.78
CA TYR A 284 -5.67 1.40 -10.40
C TYR A 284 -6.79 0.51 -9.87
N ASN A 285 -6.40 -0.65 -9.35
CA ASN A 285 -7.31 -1.59 -8.70
C ASN A 285 -6.81 -1.90 -7.30
N PHE A 286 -7.73 -1.94 -6.34
CA PHE A 286 -7.42 -2.22 -4.95
C PHE A 286 -8.03 -3.55 -4.53
N TYR A 287 -7.23 -4.37 -3.86
CA TYR A 287 -7.63 -5.69 -3.40
C TYR A 287 -7.32 -5.87 -1.92
N ILE A 288 -8.20 -6.58 -1.22
CA ILE A 288 -7.92 -7.12 0.11
C ILE A 288 -7.41 -8.55 -0.05
N TYR A 289 -6.21 -8.82 0.42
CA TYR A 289 -5.64 -10.15 0.52
C TYR A 289 -5.81 -10.69 1.93
N ASP A 290 -6.49 -11.83 2.04
CA ASP A 290 -6.65 -12.61 3.27
C ASP A 290 -5.60 -13.73 3.28
N LYS A 291 -4.57 -13.55 4.10
CA LYS A 291 -3.45 -14.50 4.23
C LYS A 291 -3.94 -15.85 4.74
N LYS A 292 -4.82 -15.87 5.74
CA LYS A 292 -5.31 -17.09 6.37
C LYS A 292 -6.16 -17.95 5.43
N LYS A 293 -6.95 -17.31 4.57
CA LYS A 293 -7.81 -17.99 3.59
C LYS A 293 -7.17 -18.09 2.22
N ASN A 294 -5.98 -17.49 2.05
CA ASN A 294 -5.30 -17.35 0.75
C ASN A 294 -6.25 -16.83 -0.35
N LYS A 295 -6.97 -15.75 -0.04
CA LYS A 295 -8.04 -15.20 -0.88
C LYS A 295 -7.82 -13.74 -1.20
N LEU A 296 -8.05 -13.38 -2.47
CA LEU A 296 -8.04 -12.01 -2.95
C LEU A 296 -9.47 -11.54 -3.21
N THR A 297 -9.85 -10.37 -2.68
CA THR A 297 -11.17 -9.77 -2.87
C THR A 297 -11.02 -8.34 -3.35
N ASN A 298 -11.78 -7.94 -4.37
CA ASN A 298 -11.74 -6.57 -4.86
C ASN A 298 -12.28 -5.62 -3.78
N TYR A 299 -11.53 -4.56 -3.48
CA TYR A 299 -11.92 -3.56 -2.49
C TYR A 299 -13.23 -2.84 -2.88
N LYS A 300 -13.44 -2.59 -4.16
CA LYS A 300 -14.67 -1.97 -4.69
C LYS A 300 -15.95 -2.74 -4.26
N ASP A 301 -15.85 -4.06 -4.14
CA ASP A 301 -16.98 -4.90 -3.68
C ASP A 301 -17.28 -4.74 -2.18
N ILE A 302 -16.29 -4.33 -1.39
CA ILE A 302 -16.37 -4.17 0.07
C ILE A 302 -16.71 -2.72 0.42
N ARG A 303 -16.10 -1.77 -0.29
CA ARG A 303 -16.18 -0.31 -0.08
C ARG A 303 -17.60 0.23 0.06
N LYS A 304 -18.53 -0.27 -0.75
CA LYS A 304 -19.95 0.14 -0.69
C LYS A 304 -20.59 -0.02 0.69
N ASN A 305 -20.03 -0.89 1.54
CA ASN A 305 -20.49 -1.13 2.91
C ASN A 305 -19.73 -0.30 3.95
N LEU A 306 -18.76 0.53 3.52
CA LEU A 306 -17.96 1.42 4.37
C LEU A 306 -18.44 2.87 4.34
N GLY A 307 -19.49 3.17 3.57
CA GLY A 307 -20.06 4.53 3.49
C GLY A 307 -19.36 5.50 2.55
N GLY A 308 -18.26 5.10 1.90
CA GLY A 308 -17.53 5.94 0.95
C GLY A 308 -18.30 6.26 -0.34
N ARG A 309 -17.87 7.27 -1.07
CA ARG A 309 -18.52 7.74 -2.31
C ARG A 309 -18.50 6.67 -3.40
N LYS A 310 -19.64 6.46 -4.06
CA LYS A 310 -19.81 5.37 -5.04
C LYS A 310 -19.26 5.67 -6.42
N ASP A 311 -19.19 6.93 -6.81
CA ASP A 311 -19.12 7.35 -8.22
C ASP A 311 -17.79 8.02 -8.61
N LYS A 312 -16.80 8.07 -7.74
CA LYS A 312 -15.48 8.65 -8.04
C LYS A 312 -14.42 7.59 -8.24
N ASP A 313 -13.54 7.85 -9.21
CA ASP A 313 -12.38 7.00 -9.47
C ASP A 313 -11.35 7.17 -8.34
N LEU A 314 -11.13 6.08 -7.63
CA LEU A 314 -10.23 5.99 -6.51
C LEU A 314 -8.78 5.95 -7.02
N LYS A 315 -7.98 6.92 -6.60
CA LYS A 315 -6.56 7.02 -6.98
C LYS A 315 -5.65 6.28 -6.01
N ASP A 316 -5.92 6.45 -4.70
CA ASP A 316 -5.15 5.78 -3.66
C ASP A 316 -5.96 5.52 -2.40
N ILE A 317 -5.48 4.58 -1.58
CA ILE A 317 -6.06 4.23 -0.28
C ILE A 317 -4.91 4.10 0.72
N PHE A 318 -5.11 4.68 1.88
CA PHE A 318 -4.21 4.54 3.02
C PHE A 318 -5.00 4.06 4.23
N ILE A 319 -4.36 3.29 5.09
CA ILE A 319 -4.98 2.76 6.30
C ILE A 319 -4.11 3.09 7.51
N TYR A 320 -4.78 3.48 8.59
CA TYR A 320 -4.12 3.84 9.83
C TYR A 320 -4.83 3.21 11.02
N LYS A 321 -4.05 2.81 12.00
CA LYS A 321 -4.53 2.26 13.26
C LYS A 321 -4.34 3.29 14.37
N GLU A 322 -5.27 3.33 15.30
CA GLU A 322 -5.09 4.05 16.55
C GLU A 322 -3.99 3.44 17.40
#